data_e79cdf9fee59933a7c44ab8ff4a8cbdf
#
_entry.id   e79cdf9fee59933a7c44ab8ff4a8cbdf
#
_cell.length_a   1.000
_cell.length_b   1.000
_cell.length_c   1.000
_cell.angle_alpha   90.00
_cell.angle_beta   90.00
_cell.angle_gamma   90.00
#
_symmetry.space_group_name_H-M   'P 1'
#
loop_
_entity.id
_entity.type
_entity.pdbx_description
1 polymer ?
#
loop_
_entity_poly.entity_id
_entity_poly.type
_entity_poly.pdbx_seq_one_letter_code
_entity_poly.pdbx_strand_id
1 'polypeptide(L)'
;MVRFPTFYLNLEGPDRSGKTTMFSNIHKLTNYRWNIHDRSAISMLTFAKLYERDCFHNIENLKRELFNLNNRFIILYPSWETIYHRQKSDPDDIHDVISLKKVYNIFGEIANEFESYPNVIVAKEEEPNKIVKKIVDCLLEMENYSYKEIQNQVFQLASVNSGEAIGVNFTLFDDGNFKDTDFKVLEYEKEKEYYQKIRNAVKNKIQNEIESGQQLKSRRFVYADDSCISLANFNYRNNILDCNIVLRSSDVKDTLYYDLNFAAILCRDVFKHLNLNSAEDFCRIRFEINSAHIPSMVN
;
A
#
# COMPACT_ATOMS: atom_id res chain seq x y z
N MET A 1 -5.19 -9.62 19.68
CA MET A 1 -6.08 -9.35 18.54
C MET A 1 -5.31 -9.70 17.26
N VAL A 2 -5.90 -10.45 16.34
CA VAL A 2 -5.22 -10.81 15.10
C VAL A 2 -5.35 -9.62 14.16
N ARG A 3 -4.26 -8.87 13.94
CA ARG A 3 -4.21 -7.86 12.88
C ARG A 3 -4.18 -8.62 11.57
N PHE A 4 -5.19 -8.47 10.74
CA PHE A 4 -5.13 -8.96 9.37
C PHE A 4 -4.12 -8.10 8.61
N PRO A 5 -3.24 -8.70 7.79
CA PRO A 5 -2.38 -7.92 6.93
C PRO A 5 -3.23 -7.06 6.01
N THR A 6 -2.87 -5.80 5.89
CA THR A 6 -3.52 -4.86 4.97
C THR A 6 -2.98 -5.01 3.54
N PHE A 7 -2.24 -6.11 3.27
CA PHE A 7 -1.56 -6.31 2.01
C PHE A 7 -2.31 -7.25 1.09
N TYR A 8 -2.26 -6.91 -0.18
CA TYR A 8 -2.57 -7.79 -1.28
C TYR A 8 -1.25 -8.28 -1.88
N LEU A 9 -0.98 -9.56 -1.76
CA LEU A 9 0.23 -10.18 -2.25
C LEU A 9 0.02 -10.66 -3.68
N ASN A 10 0.72 -10.06 -4.64
CA ASN A 10 0.64 -10.41 -6.05
C ASN A 10 1.85 -11.25 -6.43
N LEU A 11 1.62 -12.51 -6.82
CA LEU A 11 2.66 -13.39 -7.30
C LEU A 11 2.78 -13.28 -8.82
N GLU A 12 3.95 -12.91 -9.27
CA GLU A 12 4.27 -12.65 -10.67
C GLU A 12 5.48 -13.47 -11.13
N GLY A 13 5.65 -13.56 -12.43
CA GLY A 13 6.76 -14.26 -13.06
C GLY A 13 6.32 -15.09 -14.26
N PRO A 14 7.27 -15.50 -15.12
CA PRO A 14 6.99 -16.37 -16.27
C PRO A 14 6.39 -17.71 -15.87
N ASP A 15 5.80 -18.41 -16.81
CA ASP A 15 5.34 -19.76 -16.54
C ASP A 15 6.52 -20.65 -16.17
N ARG A 16 6.30 -21.68 -15.35
CA ARG A 16 7.34 -22.53 -14.76
C ARG A 16 8.27 -21.83 -13.74
N SER A 17 8.03 -20.57 -13.38
CA SER A 17 8.81 -19.89 -12.32
C SER A 17 8.56 -20.43 -10.91
N GLY A 18 7.46 -21.16 -10.69
CA GLY A 18 7.10 -21.75 -9.40
C GLY A 18 6.01 -21.00 -8.63
N LYS A 19 5.23 -20.13 -9.28
CA LYS A 19 4.13 -19.38 -8.66
C LYS A 19 3.16 -20.25 -7.87
N THR A 20 2.64 -21.31 -8.46
CA THR A 20 1.69 -22.23 -7.80
C THR A 20 2.26 -22.87 -6.54
N THR A 21 3.53 -23.28 -6.58
CA THR A 21 4.23 -23.81 -5.41
C THR A 21 4.37 -22.76 -4.33
N MET A 22 4.76 -21.53 -4.71
CA MET A 22 4.90 -20.38 -3.80
C MET A 22 3.57 -20.04 -3.16
N PHE A 23 2.50 -19.94 -3.94
CA PHE A 23 1.14 -19.70 -3.48
C PHE A 23 0.76 -20.70 -2.36
N SER A 24 0.90 -21.99 -2.63
CA SER A 24 0.60 -23.04 -1.65
C SER A 24 1.46 -22.95 -0.39
N ASN A 25 2.75 -22.68 -0.54
CA ASN A 25 3.68 -22.62 0.59
C ASN A 25 3.42 -21.40 1.48
N ILE A 26 3.15 -20.23 0.91
CA ILE A 26 2.82 -19.02 1.68
C ILE A 26 1.50 -19.22 2.42
N HIS A 27 0.47 -19.74 1.77
CA HIS A 27 -0.80 -20.01 2.42
C HIS A 27 -0.66 -20.98 3.61
N LYS A 28 0.06 -22.08 3.45
CA LYS A 28 0.32 -23.03 4.54
C LYS A 28 1.09 -22.40 5.69
N LEU A 29 2.15 -21.63 5.37
CA LEU A 29 3.01 -21.03 6.38
C LEU A 29 2.30 -19.92 7.17
N THR A 30 1.40 -19.18 6.53
CA THR A 30 0.65 -18.09 7.14
C THR A 30 -0.73 -18.48 7.63
N ASN A 31 -1.06 -19.76 7.59
CA ASN A 31 -2.37 -20.28 7.96
C ASN A 31 -3.53 -19.56 7.22
N TYR A 32 -3.36 -19.37 5.90
CA TYR A 32 -4.32 -18.69 5.02
C TYR A 32 -4.69 -17.26 5.43
N ARG A 33 -3.77 -16.59 6.08
CA ARG A 33 -4.01 -15.28 6.68
C ARG A 33 -3.98 -14.13 5.66
N TRP A 34 -3.26 -14.31 4.54
CA TRP A 34 -3.06 -13.25 3.54
C TRP A 34 -3.88 -13.44 2.28
N ASN A 35 -4.26 -12.32 1.65
CA ASN A 35 -4.84 -12.32 0.32
C ASN A 35 -3.73 -12.42 -0.71
N ILE A 36 -3.66 -13.56 -1.39
CA ILE A 36 -2.67 -13.81 -2.43
C ILE A 36 -3.38 -13.86 -3.77
N HIS A 37 -2.91 -13.06 -4.71
CA HIS A 37 -3.38 -13.01 -6.09
C HIS A 37 -2.35 -13.66 -7.00
N ASP A 38 -2.79 -14.56 -7.88
CA ASP A 38 -1.99 -15.08 -8.96
C ASP A 38 -2.18 -14.18 -10.17
N ARG A 39 -1.13 -13.40 -10.49
CA ARG A 39 -1.08 -12.36 -11.53
C ARG A 39 -1.72 -11.02 -11.14
N SER A 40 -1.16 -9.96 -11.72
CA SER A 40 -1.56 -8.56 -11.53
C SER A 40 -1.42 -7.81 -12.87
N ALA A 41 -1.42 -6.48 -12.82
CA ALA A 41 -1.12 -5.63 -13.98
C ALA A 41 0.27 -5.89 -14.59
N ILE A 42 1.23 -6.46 -13.86
CA ILE A 42 2.54 -6.89 -14.39
C ILE A 42 2.34 -7.95 -15.48
N SER A 43 1.59 -9.02 -15.20
CA SER A 43 1.28 -10.05 -16.20
C SER A 43 0.49 -9.46 -17.38
N MET A 44 -0.48 -8.59 -17.12
CA MET A 44 -1.25 -7.94 -18.18
C MET A 44 -0.34 -7.14 -19.12
N LEU A 45 0.60 -6.37 -18.58
CA LEU A 45 1.59 -5.63 -19.37
C LEU A 45 2.52 -6.57 -20.13
N THR A 46 2.99 -7.64 -19.48
CA THR A 46 3.85 -8.65 -20.11
C THR A 46 3.21 -9.25 -21.35
N PHE A 47 1.95 -9.69 -21.25
CA PHE A 47 1.26 -10.29 -22.38
C PHE A 47 0.82 -9.25 -23.44
N ALA A 48 0.55 -8.01 -23.05
CA ALA A 48 0.33 -6.94 -24.03
C ALA A 48 1.59 -6.69 -24.86
N LYS A 49 2.77 -6.61 -24.23
CA LYS A 49 4.07 -6.51 -24.93
C LYS A 49 4.35 -7.75 -25.82
N LEU A 50 4.10 -8.96 -25.30
CA LEU A 50 4.32 -10.20 -26.05
C LEU A 50 3.53 -10.27 -27.37
N TYR A 51 2.27 -9.81 -27.32
CA TYR A 51 1.35 -9.84 -28.46
C TYR A 51 1.29 -8.52 -29.22
N GLU A 52 2.26 -7.63 -28.98
CA GLU A 52 2.38 -6.32 -29.66
C GLU A 52 1.09 -5.47 -29.61
N ARG A 53 0.38 -5.55 -28.46
CA ARG A 53 -0.85 -4.78 -28.23
C ARG A 53 -0.50 -3.39 -27.69
N ASP A 54 -1.44 -2.46 -27.79
CA ASP A 54 -1.33 -1.17 -27.11
C ASP A 54 -1.19 -1.38 -25.59
N CYS A 55 -0.11 -0.84 -25.04
CA CYS A 55 0.24 -1.00 -23.62
C CYS A 55 -0.23 0.17 -22.74
N PHE A 56 -0.82 1.23 -23.29
CA PHE A 56 -1.13 2.45 -22.54
C PHE A 56 -1.97 2.17 -21.28
N HIS A 57 -3.10 1.49 -21.44
CA HIS A 57 -3.96 1.17 -20.28
C HIS A 57 -3.30 0.22 -19.29
N ASN A 58 -2.46 -0.69 -19.75
CA ASN A 58 -1.75 -1.63 -18.87
C ASN A 58 -0.68 -0.91 -18.04
N ILE A 59 0.02 0.06 -18.61
CA ILE A 59 1.00 0.91 -17.91
C ILE A 59 0.30 1.75 -16.84
N GLU A 60 -0.82 2.40 -17.18
CA GLU A 60 -1.58 3.20 -16.23
C GLU A 60 -2.17 2.36 -15.08
N ASN A 61 -2.68 1.17 -15.37
CA ASN A 61 -3.15 0.25 -14.34
C ASN A 61 -2.00 -0.21 -13.43
N LEU A 62 -0.85 -0.54 -14.02
CA LEU A 62 0.32 -0.95 -13.26
C LEU A 62 0.82 0.17 -12.34
N LYS A 63 0.86 1.42 -12.80
CA LYS A 63 1.20 2.57 -11.95
C LYS A 63 0.23 2.70 -10.76
N ARG A 64 -1.08 2.58 -10.99
CA ARG A 64 -2.07 2.63 -9.90
C ARG A 64 -1.86 1.51 -8.88
N GLU A 65 -1.54 0.30 -9.33
CA GLU A 65 -1.27 -0.81 -8.44
C GLU A 65 0.04 -0.60 -7.67
N LEU A 66 1.10 -0.10 -8.31
CA LEU A 66 2.41 0.19 -7.69
C LEU A 66 2.31 1.35 -6.68
N PHE A 67 1.46 2.35 -6.94
CA PHE A 67 1.29 3.50 -6.04
C PHE A 67 0.31 3.21 -4.89
N ASN A 68 -0.32 2.05 -4.89
CA ASN A 68 -1.04 1.53 -3.73
C ASN A 68 -0.09 0.72 -2.85
N LEU A 69 0.36 1.32 -1.74
CA LEU A 69 1.31 0.68 -0.83
C LEU A 69 0.73 -0.53 -0.06
N ASN A 70 -0.55 -0.86 -0.18
CA ASN A 70 -1.09 -2.11 0.29
C ASN A 70 -0.84 -3.29 -0.67
N ASN A 71 -0.47 -3.03 -1.92
CA ASN A 71 -0.03 -4.07 -2.84
C ASN A 71 1.44 -4.41 -2.58
N ARG A 72 1.74 -5.70 -2.64
CA ARG A 72 3.10 -6.24 -2.63
C ARG A 72 3.25 -7.16 -3.83
N PHE A 73 4.29 -6.92 -4.60
CA PHE A 73 4.57 -7.70 -5.80
C PHE A 73 5.80 -8.57 -5.56
N ILE A 74 5.66 -9.84 -5.82
CA ILE A 74 6.74 -10.81 -5.78
C ILE A 74 6.92 -11.36 -7.17
N ILE A 75 7.99 -10.95 -7.82
CA ILE A 75 8.34 -11.40 -9.15
C ILE A 75 9.30 -12.58 -9.00
N LEU A 76 8.82 -13.80 -9.26
CA LEU A 76 9.64 -15.00 -9.28
C LEU A 76 10.39 -15.06 -10.61
N TYR A 77 11.71 -14.86 -10.54
CA TYR A 77 12.56 -14.78 -11.72
C TYR A 77 13.81 -15.67 -11.57
N PRO A 78 13.61 -17.03 -11.46
CA PRO A 78 14.73 -17.97 -11.42
C PRO A 78 15.49 -17.94 -12.75
N SER A 79 16.64 -18.64 -12.83
CA SER A 79 17.42 -18.70 -14.05
C SER A 79 16.63 -19.30 -15.22
N TRP A 80 17.00 -18.92 -16.44
CA TRP A 80 16.38 -19.49 -17.64
C TRP A 80 16.58 -21.01 -17.70
N GLU A 81 17.73 -21.49 -17.30
CA GLU A 81 18.06 -22.90 -17.23
C GLU A 81 17.05 -23.69 -16.40
N THR A 82 16.69 -23.15 -15.25
CA THR A 82 15.69 -23.74 -14.35
C THR A 82 14.31 -23.80 -15.01
N ILE A 83 13.87 -22.72 -15.62
CA ILE A 83 12.58 -22.67 -16.34
C ILE A 83 12.57 -23.65 -17.51
N TYR A 84 13.64 -23.67 -18.29
CA TYR A 84 13.79 -24.56 -19.44
C TYR A 84 13.75 -26.03 -19.03
N HIS A 85 14.45 -26.42 -17.95
CA HIS A 85 14.40 -27.80 -17.44
C HIS A 85 13.01 -28.16 -16.94
N ARG A 86 12.31 -27.29 -16.24
CA ARG A 86 10.94 -27.52 -15.80
C ARG A 86 9.97 -27.65 -16.98
N GLN A 87 10.11 -26.85 -18.02
CA GLN A 87 9.30 -26.92 -19.23
C GLN A 87 9.54 -28.24 -19.99
N LYS A 88 10.79 -28.73 -20.02
CA LYS A 88 11.09 -30.02 -20.62
C LYS A 88 10.54 -31.23 -19.87
N SER A 89 10.57 -31.18 -18.54
CA SER A 89 10.08 -32.27 -17.69
C SER A 89 8.57 -32.35 -17.60
N ASP A 90 7.89 -31.19 -17.73
CA ASP A 90 6.45 -31.07 -17.65
C ASP A 90 6.01 -29.97 -18.64
N PRO A 91 5.82 -30.31 -19.94
CA PRO A 91 5.49 -29.32 -20.98
C PRO A 91 4.19 -28.59 -20.69
N ASP A 92 4.18 -27.28 -21.02
CA ASP A 92 2.98 -26.43 -20.96
C ASP A 92 2.24 -26.51 -22.31
N ASP A 93 0.93 -26.62 -22.27
CA ASP A 93 0.08 -26.64 -23.46
C ASP A 93 -0.06 -25.25 -24.11
N ILE A 94 0.27 -24.17 -23.37
CA ILE A 94 0.06 -22.79 -23.83
C ILE A 94 1.28 -22.22 -24.54
N HIS A 95 2.48 -22.48 -24.00
CA HIS A 95 3.73 -21.90 -24.50
C HIS A 95 4.74 -22.99 -24.91
N ASP A 96 5.19 -22.92 -26.15
CA ASP A 96 6.40 -23.61 -26.55
C ASP A 96 7.64 -22.91 -25.94
N VAL A 97 8.81 -23.56 -26.06
CA VAL A 97 10.08 -23.06 -25.51
C VAL A 97 10.45 -21.67 -26.05
N ILE A 98 10.13 -21.39 -27.30
CA ILE A 98 10.47 -20.11 -27.96
C ILE A 98 9.59 -18.99 -27.37
N SER A 99 8.29 -19.22 -27.30
CA SER A 99 7.33 -18.27 -26.73
C SER A 99 7.60 -18.05 -25.24
N LEU A 100 7.90 -19.11 -24.48
CA LEU A 100 8.26 -19.03 -23.08
C LEU A 100 9.54 -18.20 -22.86
N LYS A 101 10.54 -18.31 -23.75
CA LYS A 101 11.76 -17.50 -23.70
C LYS A 101 11.46 -16.02 -23.92
N LYS A 102 10.54 -15.69 -24.84
CA LYS A 102 10.09 -14.29 -25.02
C LYS A 102 9.42 -13.73 -23.78
N VAL A 103 8.47 -14.51 -23.18
CA VAL A 103 7.82 -14.15 -21.92
C VAL A 103 8.85 -13.91 -20.81
N TYR A 104 9.82 -14.84 -20.66
CA TYR A 104 10.90 -14.73 -19.70
C TYR A 104 11.69 -13.42 -19.85
N ASN A 105 12.07 -13.08 -21.08
CA ASN A 105 12.84 -11.86 -21.33
C ASN A 105 12.03 -10.59 -20.97
N ILE A 106 10.74 -10.53 -21.33
CA ILE A 106 9.86 -9.40 -20.99
C ILE A 106 9.71 -9.26 -19.47
N PHE A 107 9.53 -10.37 -18.73
CA PHE A 107 9.52 -10.34 -17.28
C PHE A 107 10.84 -9.82 -16.69
N GLY A 108 11.98 -10.15 -17.32
CA GLY A 108 13.28 -9.64 -16.91
C GLY A 108 13.40 -8.12 -17.08
N GLU A 109 12.91 -7.58 -18.20
CA GLU A 109 12.84 -6.13 -18.41
C GLU A 109 12.00 -5.44 -17.34
N ILE A 110 10.80 -5.97 -17.09
CA ILE A 110 9.87 -5.45 -16.09
C ILE A 110 10.45 -5.57 -14.68
N ALA A 111 11.05 -6.71 -14.34
CA ALA A 111 11.69 -6.90 -13.05
C ALA A 111 12.81 -5.89 -12.80
N ASN A 112 13.66 -5.63 -13.80
CA ASN A 112 14.74 -4.64 -13.70
C ASN A 112 14.19 -3.20 -13.58
N GLU A 113 13.10 -2.88 -14.27
CA GLU A 113 12.46 -1.56 -14.23
C GLU A 113 11.89 -1.26 -12.83
N PHE A 114 11.26 -2.27 -12.20
CA PHE A 114 10.52 -2.06 -10.95
C PHE A 114 11.22 -2.60 -9.68
N GLU A 115 12.40 -3.22 -9.78
CA GLU A 115 13.15 -3.75 -8.62
C GLU A 115 13.43 -2.70 -7.54
N SER A 116 13.51 -1.42 -7.91
CA SER A 116 13.76 -0.30 -6.99
C SER A 116 12.50 0.22 -6.26
N TYR A 117 11.31 -0.25 -6.63
CA TYR A 117 10.06 0.18 -5.99
C TYR A 117 9.93 -0.44 -4.59
N PRO A 118 9.43 0.32 -3.58
CA PRO A 118 9.42 -0.14 -2.18
C PRO A 118 8.52 -1.35 -1.92
N ASN A 119 7.57 -1.60 -2.79
CA ASN A 119 6.60 -2.68 -2.68
C ASN A 119 6.81 -3.81 -3.71
N VAL A 120 7.97 -3.86 -4.35
CA VAL A 120 8.35 -4.92 -5.30
C VAL A 120 9.53 -5.73 -4.76
N ILE A 121 9.42 -7.04 -4.80
CA ILE A 121 10.47 -7.99 -4.45
C ILE A 121 10.74 -8.85 -5.69
N VAL A 122 11.96 -8.79 -6.20
CA VAL A 122 12.41 -9.70 -7.27
C VAL A 122 13.15 -10.88 -6.64
N ALA A 123 12.57 -12.07 -6.74
CA ALA A 123 13.12 -13.29 -6.19
C ALA A 123 13.85 -14.08 -7.30
N LYS A 124 15.18 -14.05 -7.25
CA LYS A 124 16.06 -14.72 -8.22
C LYS A 124 16.56 -16.10 -7.73
N GLU A 125 16.18 -16.47 -6.50
CA GLU A 125 16.58 -17.74 -5.88
C GLU A 125 15.87 -18.93 -6.51
N GLU A 126 16.59 -20.05 -6.61
CA GLU A 126 16.12 -21.31 -7.19
C GLU A 126 15.29 -22.17 -6.21
N GLU A 127 15.56 -22.03 -4.90
CA GLU A 127 14.96 -22.83 -3.86
C GLU A 127 13.67 -22.21 -3.29
N PRO A 128 12.49 -22.80 -3.53
CA PRO A 128 11.22 -22.22 -3.07
C PRO A 128 11.15 -21.94 -1.57
N ASN A 129 11.72 -22.81 -0.74
CA ASN A 129 11.66 -22.66 0.72
C ASN A 129 12.47 -21.46 1.23
N LYS A 130 13.61 -21.15 0.61
CA LYS A 130 14.40 -19.95 0.96
C LYS A 130 13.65 -18.67 0.58
N ILE A 131 13.03 -18.68 -0.60
CA ILE A 131 12.21 -17.55 -1.09
C ILE A 131 11.02 -17.34 -0.15
N VAL A 132 10.27 -18.40 0.18
CA VAL A 132 9.10 -18.31 1.06
C VAL A 132 9.48 -17.70 2.40
N LYS A 133 10.55 -18.19 3.03
CA LYS A 133 11.00 -17.65 4.32
C LYS A 133 11.32 -16.16 4.23
N LYS A 134 12.12 -15.76 3.24
CA LYS A 134 12.48 -14.35 3.02
C LYS A 134 11.26 -13.45 2.84
N ILE A 135 10.28 -13.90 2.03
CA ILE A 135 9.03 -13.16 1.80
C ILE A 135 8.22 -13.05 3.07
N VAL A 136 8.05 -14.15 3.81
CA VAL A 136 7.27 -14.15 5.05
C VAL A 136 7.93 -13.26 6.10
N ASP A 137 9.24 -13.33 6.27
CA ASP A 137 9.97 -12.47 7.20
C ASP A 137 9.78 -10.99 6.84
N CYS A 138 9.95 -10.61 5.57
CA CYS A 138 9.69 -9.24 5.10
C CYS A 138 8.25 -8.79 5.36
N LEU A 139 7.26 -9.66 5.12
CA LEU A 139 5.86 -9.29 5.31
C LEU A 139 5.46 -9.20 6.78
N LEU A 140 6.05 -10.01 7.64
CA LEU A 140 5.84 -9.92 9.09
C LEU A 140 6.47 -8.65 9.69
N GLU A 141 7.62 -8.23 9.20
CA GLU A 141 8.20 -6.93 9.55
C GLU A 141 7.28 -5.78 9.15
N MET A 142 6.64 -5.89 8.00
CA MET A 142 5.70 -4.89 7.47
C MET A 142 4.34 -4.83 8.20
N GLU A 143 3.96 -5.84 8.97
CA GLU A 143 2.73 -5.80 9.79
C GLU A 143 2.79 -4.77 10.93
N ASN A 144 3.97 -4.31 11.29
CA ASN A 144 4.24 -3.38 12.39
C ASN A 144 4.67 -2.00 11.91
N TYR A 145 4.03 -1.47 10.87
CA TYR A 145 4.37 -0.15 10.34
C TYR A 145 4.35 0.95 11.40
N SER A 146 5.45 1.68 11.45
CA SER A 146 5.47 3.03 11.98
C SER A 146 5.15 4.04 10.86
N TYR A 147 4.62 5.20 11.21
CA TYR A 147 4.42 6.29 10.24
C TYR A 147 5.74 6.72 9.59
N LYS A 148 6.87 6.52 10.27
CA LYS A 148 8.20 6.78 9.72
C LYS A 148 8.56 5.81 8.58
N GLU A 149 8.22 4.54 8.73
CA GLU A 149 8.44 3.54 7.67
C GLU A 149 7.56 3.81 6.45
N ILE A 150 6.31 4.25 6.67
CA ILE A 150 5.44 4.67 5.58
C ILE A 150 6.02 5.88 4.86
N GLN A 151 6.49 6.91 5.60
CA GLN A 151 7.18 8.05 5.01
C GLN A 151 8.37 7.60 4.15
N ASN A 152 9.19 6.68 4.66
CA ASN A 152 10.34 6.16 3.92
C ASN A 152 9.93 5.46 2.62
N GLN A 153 8.84 4.69 2.61
CA GLN A 153 8.33 4.04 1.41
C GLN A 153 7.80 5.06 0.38
N VAL A 154 7.04 6.05 0.84
CA VAL A 154 6.56 7.13 -0.05
C VAL A 154 7.72 7.95 -0.59
N PHE A 155 8.74 8.25 0.23
CA PHE A 155 9.97 8.91 -0.21
C PHE A 155 10.71 8.09 -1.29
N GLN A 156 10.87 6.80 -1.08
CA GLN A 156 11.48 5.91 -2.08
C GLN A 156 10.66 5.88 -3.37
N LEU A 157 9.33 5.81 -3.27
CA LEU A 157 8.43 5.84 -4.42
C LEU A 157 8.56 7.15 -5.22
N ALA A 158 8.59 8.30 -4.54
CA ALA A 158 8.82 9.58 -5.17
C ALA A 158 10.22 9.64 -5.83
N SER A 159 11.24 9.14 -5.14
CA SER A 159 12.63 9.13 -5.65
C SER A 159 12.77 8.37 -6.95
N VAL A 160 12.17 7.18 -7.08
CA VAL A 160 12.22 6.37 -8.31
C VAL A 160 11.34 6.94 -9.43
N ASN A 161 10.45 7.87 -9.11
CA ASN A 161 9.58 8.56 -10.06
C ASN A 161 10.01 10.03 -10.29
N SER A 162 11.30 10.29 -10.36
CA SER A 162 11.88 11.60 -10.66
C SER A 162 11.52 12.71 -9.66
N GLY A 163 11.30 12.34 -8.41
CA GLY A 163 11.03 13.27 -7.31
C GLY A 163 9.56 13.47 -6.98
N GLU A 164 8.62 12.91 -7.76
CA GLU A 164 7.19 13.04 -7.49
C GLU A 164 6.44 11.73 -7.78
N ALA A 165 5.58 11.32 -6.85
CA ALA A 165 4.64 10.23 -7.04
C ALA A 165 3.20 10.77 -6.89
N ILE A 166 2.38 10.58 -7.93
CA ILE A 166 1.01 11.11 -8.01
C ILE A 166 0.00 10.00 -7.69
N GLY A 167 -0.91 10.27 -6.73
CA GLY A 167 -1.98 9.34 -6.38
C GLY A 167 -1.51 8.18 -5.50
N VAL A 168 -0.53 8.41 -4.63
CA VAL A 168 -0.09 7.41 -3.63
C VAL A 168 -1.22 7.15 -2.65
N ASN A 169 -1.55 5.89 -2.45
CA ASN A 169 -2.61 5.52 -1.53
C ASN A 169 -2.24 4.29 -0.69
N PHE A 170 -2.80 4.22 0.51
CA PHE A 170 -2.64 3.09 1.42
C PHE A 170 -3.70 3.11 2.51
N THR A 171 -3.92 1.95 3.12
CA THR A 171 -4.86 1.77 4.22
C THR A 171 -4.15 1.17 5.42
N LEU A 172 -4.34 1.78 6.58
CA LEU A 172 -3.84 1.30 7.86
C LEU A 172 -5.01 0.86 8.74
N PHE A 173 -4.76 -0.14 9.58
CA PHE A 173 -5.67 -0.52 10.64
C PHE A 173 -5.04 -0.20 11.99
N ASP A 174 -5.78 0.49 12.83
CA ASP A 174 -5.43 0.74 14.22
C ASP A 174 -6.47 0.12 15.14
N ASP A 175 -6.01 -0.51 16.22
CA ASP A 175 -6.86 -1.11 17.24
C ASP A 175 -7.41 -0.08 18.25
N GLY A 176 -7.33 1.21 17.95
CA GLY A 176 -7.70 2.31 18.81
C GLY A 176 -6.64 2.68 19.86
N ASN A 177 -5.53 1.95 19.92
CA ASN A 177 -4.42 2.28 20.84
C ASN A 177 -3.50 3.38 20.30
N PHE A 178 -3.44 3.56 18.99
CA PHE A 178 -2.66 4.61 18.29
C PHE A 178 -1.24 4.78 18.84
N LYS A 179 -0.52 3.65 19.01
CA LYS A 179 0.76 3.60 19.71
C LYS A 179 1.86 4.49 19.13
N ASP A 180 1.81 4.69 17.82
CA ASP A 180 2.84 5.44 17.08
C ASP A 180 2.53 6.94 16.98
N THR A 181 1.40 7.40 17.53
CA THR A 181 1.07 8.82 17.54
C THR A 181 1.88 9.53 18.62
N ASP A 182 2.96 10.17 18.22
CA ASP A 182 3.74 11.03 19.11
C ASP A 182 3.14 12.45 19.14
N PHE A 183 2.61 12.86 20.30
CA PHE A 183 2.10 14.21 20.50
C PHE A 183 3.15 15.32 20.33
N LYS A 184 4.44 14.97 20.52
CA LYS A 184 5.54 15.91 20.30
C LYS A 184 5.62 16.38 18.85
N VAL A 185 5.04 15.63 17.91
CA VAL A 185 4.93 16.04 16.50
C VAL A 185 4.16 17.36 16.35
N LEU A 186 3.21 17.65 17.25
CA LEU A 186 2.48 18.94 17.24
C LEU A 186 3.32 20.14 17.75
N GLU A 187 4.55 19.91 18.20
CA GLU A 187 5.49 20.97 18.60
C GLU A 187 6.22 21.61 17.42
N TYR A 188 6.01 21.13 16.19
CA TYR A 188 6.53 21.80 15.00
C TYR A 188 5.82 23.13 14.82
N GLU A 189 6.49 24.21 15.24
CA GLU A 189 5.87 25.54 15.44
C GLU A 189 5.17 26.12 14.20
N LYS A 190 5.69 25.82 12.99
CA LYS A 190 5.11 26.33 11.74
C LYS A 190 3.75 25.71 11.37
N GLU A 191 3.49 24.47 11.82
CA GLU A 191 2.27 23.74 11.49
C GLU A 191 1.25 23.71 12.64
N LYS A 192 1.65 24.18 13.81
CA LYS A 192 0.86 24.11 15.05
C LYS A 192 -0.51 24.80 14.92
N GLU A 193 -0.57 26.01 14.41
CA GLU A 193 -1.82 26.74 14.22
C GLU A 193 -2.72 26.07 13.18
N TYR A 194 -2.13 25.59 12.11
CA TYR A 194 -2.80 24.86 11.05
C TYR A 194 -3.45 23.57 11.56
N TYR A 195 -2.70 22.70 12.22
CA TYR A 195 -3.22 21.47 12.80
C TYR A 195 -4.27 21.74 13.88
N GLN A 196 -4.08 22.76 14.71
CA GLN A 196 -5.05 23.14 15.74
C GLN A 196 -6.37 23.64 15.13
N LYS A 197 -6.32 24.42 14.04
CA LYS A 197 -7.51 24.86 13.29
C LYS A 197 -8.33 23.69 12.80
N ILE A 198 -7.69 22.73 12.12
CA ILE A 198 -8.35 21.52 11.61
C ILE A 198 -8.95 20.69 12.75
N ARG A 199 -8.15 20.46 13.80
CA ARG A 199 -8.58 19.69 14.97
C ARG A 199 -9.82 20.27 15.64
N ASN A 200 -9.86 21.59 15.82
CA ASN A 200 -11.01 22.28 16.39
C ASN A 200 -12.23 22.21 15.48
N ALA A 201 -12.05 22.38 14.17
CA ALA A 201 -13.15 22.27 13.21
C ALA A 201 -13.76 20.87 13.19
N VAL A 202 -12.93 19.82 13.22
CA VAL A 202 -13.39 18.42 13.30
C VAL A 202 -14.13 18.17 14.61
N LYS A 203 -13.57 18.58 15.76
CA LYS A 203 -14.23 18.43 17.07
C LYS A 203 -15.59 19.11 17.15
N ASN A 204 -15.67 20.38 16.73
CA ASN A 204 -16.92 21.13 16.76
C ASN A 204 -17.98 20.46 15.87
N LYS A 205 -17.58 19.94 14.72
CA LYS A 205 -18.50 19.24 13.81
C LYS A 205 -19.02 17.94 14.41
N ILE A 206 -18.16 17.15 15.08
CA ILE A 206 -18.56 15.93 15.79
C ILE A 206 -19.56 16.29 16.89
N GLN A 207 -19.24 17.30 17.70
CA GLN A 207 -20.11 17.73 18.81
C GLN A 207 -21.50 18.11 18.32
N ASN A 208 -21.59 18.89 17.27
CA ASN A 208 -22.85 19.30 16.66
C ASN A 208 -23.67 18.10 16.14
N GLU A 209 -23.01 17.09 15.55
CA GLU A 209 -23.68 15.88 15.08
C GLU A 209 -24.21 15.02 16.25
N ILE A 210 -23.45 14.90 17.33
CA ILE A 210 -23.88 14.18 18.54
C ILE A 210 -25.07 14.88 19.19
N GLU A 211 -25.00 16.20 19.36
CA GLU A 211 -26.07 17.01 19.97
C GLU A 211 -27.35 16.99 19.12
N SER A 212 -27.26 16.90 17.81
CA SER A 212 -28.42 16.74 16.91
C SER A 212 -29.03 15.34 16.91
N GLY A 213 -28.49 14.40 17.70
CA GLY A 213 -28.91 13.00 17.75
C GLY A 213 -28.55 12.21 16.49
N GLN A 214 -27.78 12.78 15.58
CA GLN A 214 -27.25 12.09 14.43
C GLN A 214 -26.02 11.28 14.85
N GLN A 215 -26.15 9.99 14.90
CA GLN A 215 -24.98 9.12 15.00
C GLN A 215 -24.13 9.31 13.74
N LEU A 216 -22.80 9.25 13.86
CA LEU A 216 -21.83 9.33 12.71
C LEU A 216 -22.09 8.30 11.58
N LYS A 217 -23.30 7.81 11.47
CA LYS A 217 -23.82 7.03 10.34
C LYS A 217 -24.07 7.89 9.11
N SER A 218 -24.07 9.21 9.27
CA SER A 218 -24.25 10.17 8.18
C SER A 218 -23.00 10.16 7.29
N ARG A 219 -23.18 9.99 5.99
CA ARG A 219 -22.13 10.16 4.97
C ARG A 219 -21.65 11.61 4.83
N ARG A 220 -22.17 12.54 5.65
CA ARG A 220 -21.96 13.98 5.54
C ARG A 220 -20.90 14.50 6.51
N PHE A 221 -20.31 13.62 7.31
CA PHE A 221 -19.24 14.02 8.21
C PHE A 221 -17.93 14.19 7.44
N VAL A 222 -17.77 15.34 6.82
CA VAL A 222 -16.62 15.70 5.99
C VAL A 222 -16.06 17.02 6.47
N TYR A 223 -14.78 17.05 6.79
CA TYR A 223 -13.97 18.26 6.81
C TYR A 223 -13.35 18.44 5.43
N ALA A 224 -13.44 19.62 4.85
CA ALA A 224 -12.78 19.98 3.60
C ALA A 224 -12.20 21.38 3.69
N ASP A 225 -11.00 21.55 3.19
CA ASP A 225 -10.25 22.81 3.18
C ASP A 225 -9.33 22.83 1.93
N ASP A 226 -8.80 23.98 1.57
CA ASP A 226 -7.80 24.16 0.50
C ASP A 226 -6.34 23.95 0.97
N SER A 227 -6.17 23.53 2.21
CA SER A 227 -4.89 23.24 2.86
C SER A 227 -4.25 21.91 2.44
N CYS A 228 -3.10 21.54 3.01
CA CYS A 228 -2.42 20.27 2.71
C CYS A 228 -3.33 19.05 2.99
N ILE A 229 -3.99 19.03 4.16
CA ILE A 229 -5.07 18.05 4.42
C ILE A 229 -6.36 18.65 3.82
N SER A 230 -6.64 18.29 2.59
CA SER A 230 -7.76 18.84 1.83
C SER A 230 -9.10 18.21 2.19
N LEU A 231 -9.08 16.96 2.69
CA LEU A 231 -10.30 16.27 3.10
C LEU A 231 -10.01 15.31 4.26
N ALA A 232 -10.89 15.32 5.26
CA ALA A 232 -10.99 14.28 6.28
C ALA A 232 -12.45 13.86 6.43
N ASN A 233 -12.75 12.62 6.14
CA ASN A 233 -14.08 12.03 6.25
C ASN A 233 -14.08 10.92 7.27
N PHE A 234 -15.09 10.90 8.16
CA PHE A 234 -15.23 9.90 9.20
C PHE A 234 -16.61 9.23 9.11
N ASN A 235 -16.64 7.93 9.26
CA ASN A 235 -17.87 7.15 9.21
C ASN A 235 -17.75 5.95 10.13
N TYR A 236 -18.70 5.76 11.04
CA TYR A 236 -18.70 4.63 11.96
C TYR A 236 -19.81 3.64 11.63
N ARG A 237 -19.46 2.39 11.32
CA ARG A 237 -20.39 1.30 11.02
C ARG A 237 -19.76 -0.04 11.35
N ASN A 238 -20.57 -0.97 11.84
CA ASN A 238 -20.16 -2.35 12.07
C ASN A 238 -18.85 -2.45 12.89
N ASN A 239 -18.75 -1.66 13.94
CA ASN A 239 -17.59 -1.57 14.82
C ASN A 239 -16.30 -1.11 14.14
N ILE A 240 -16.43 -0.42 12.98
CA ILE A 240 -15.30 0.15 12.26
C ILE A 240 -15.50 1.65 12.14
N LEU A 241 -14.55 2.43 12.65
CA LEU A 241 -14.38 3.84 12.34
C LEU A 241 -13.56 3.95 11.06
N ASP A 242 -14.23 4.24 9.95
CA ASP A 242 -13.60 4.52 8.67
C ASP A 242 -13.20 6.00 8.61
N CYS A 243 -11.91 6.24 8.44
CA CYS A 243 -11.33 7.56 8.24
C CYS A 243 -10.73 7.62 6.84
N ASN A 244 -11.17 8.57 6.02
CA ASN A 244 -10.56 8.81 4.71
C ASN A 244 -9.90 10.19 4.73
N ILE A 245 -8.59 10.21 4.56
CA ILE A 245 -7.73 11.39 4.63
C ILE A 245 -7.10 11.63 3.27
N VAL A 246 -7.36 12.81 2.70
CA VAL A 246 -6.77 13.20 1.42
C VAL A 246 -5.78 14.34 1.67
N LEU A 247 -4.53 14.12 1.28
CA LEU A 247 -3.48 15.12 1.23
C LEU A 247 -3.38 15.65 -0.20
N ARG A 248 -3.60 16.95 -0.39
CA ARG A 248 -3.44 17.62 -1.70
C ARG A 248 -2.01 17.48 -2.21
N SER A 249 -1.05 17.75 -1.33
CA SER A 249 0.37 17.60 -1.58
C SER A 249 1.10 17.42 -0.25
N SER A 250 2.21 16.72 -0.26
CA SER A 250 3.07 16.58 0.91
C SER A 250 4.53 16.47 0.50
N ASP A 251 5.38 17.26 1.16
CA ASP A 251 6.82 17.08 1.11
C ASP A 251 7.18 15.79 1.86
N VAL A 252 7.56 14.77 1.09
CA VAL A 252 7.80 13.43 1.63
C VAL A 252 9.05 13.34 2.49
N LYS A 253 9.95 14.32 2.38
CA LYS A 253 11.19 14.37 3.17
C LYS A 253 10.94 14.96 4.55
N ASP A 254 10.26 16.10 4.60
CA ASP A 254 10.21 16.93 5.79
C ASP A 254 8.84 16.93 6.48
N THR A 255 7.71 16.95 5.75
CA THR A 255 6.38 17.16 6.35
C THR A 255 5.49 15.92 6.40
N LEU A 256 5.62 14.97 5.50
CA LEU A 256 4.70 13.81 5.42
C LEU A 256 4.56 13.05 6.75
N TYR A 257 5.66 12.86 7.48
CA TYR A 257 5.62 12.19 8.78
C TYR A 257 4.66 12.89 9.76
N TYR A 258 4.69 14.22 9.77
CA TYR A 258 3.81 15.03 10.63
C TYR A 258 2.35 14.97 10.17
N ASP A 259 2.09 15.04 8.87
CA ASP A 259 0.74 14.91 8.29
C ASP A 259 0.11 13.57 8.65
N LEU A 260 0.85 12.46 8.54
CA LEU A 260 0.40 11.12 8.89
C LEU A 260 0.08 10.99 10.38
N ASN A 261 0.97 11.48 11.24
CA ASN A 261 0.73 11.46 12.70
C ASN A 261 -0.46 12.34 13.08
N PHE A 262 -0.59 13.51 12.47
CA PHE A 262 -1.72 14.39 12.74
C PHE A 262 -3.05 13.76 12.30
N ALA A 263 -3.10 13.13 11.13
CA ALA A 263 -4.27 12.39 10.69
C ALA A 263 -4.66 11.28 11.69
N ALA A 264 -3.68 10.53 12.21
CA ALA A 264 -3.93 9.53 13.26
C ALA A 264 -4.44 10.16 14.57
N ILE A 265 -3.94 11.34 14.95
CA ILE A 265 -4.45 12.10 16.11
C ILE A 265 -5.91 12.50 15.89
N LEU A 266 -6.28 12.96 14.70
CA LEU A 266 -7.68 13.26 14.36
C LEU A 266 -8.56 12.01 14.51
N CYS A 267 -8.14 10.89 13.95
CA CYS A 267 -8.87 9.62 14.06
C CYS A 267 -9.05 9.19 15.50
N ARG A 268 -8.01 9.31 16.33
CA ARG A 268 -8.08 9.03 17.76
C ARG A 268 -9.02 9.96 18.50
N ASP A 269 -9.01 11.27 18.19
CA ASP A 269 -9.93 12.21 18.82
C ASP A 269 -11.37 11.86 18.50
N VAL A 270 -11.66 11.47 17.25
CA VAL A 270 -12.99 10.98 16.83
C VAL A 270 -13.37 9.70 17.57
N PHE A 271 -12.45 8.73 17.62
CA PHE A 271 -12.64 7.45 18.28
C PHE A 271 -13.02 7.64 19.76
N LYS A 272 -12.29 8.50 20.47
CA LYS A 272 -12.58 8.85 21.88
C LYS A 272 -13.89 9.63 22.03
N HIS A 273 -14.19 10.55 21.15
CA HIS A 273 -15.40 11.37 21.20
C HIS A 273 -16.68 10.54 21.06
N LEU A 274 -16.57 9.43 20.31
CA LEU A 274 -17.64 8.46 20.13
C LEU A 274 -17.73 7.44 21.26
N ASN A 275 -16.85 7.51 22.25
CA ASN A 275 -16.71 6.52 23.33
C ASN A 275 -16.55 5.08 22.81
N LEU A 276 -15.79 4.90 21.70
CA LEU A 276 -15.55 3.59 21.14
C LEU A 276 -14.59 2.78 22.01
N ASN A 277 -14.81 1.47 22.04
CA ASN A 277 -14.04 0.54 22.86
C ASN A 277 -13.00 -0.18 22.00
N SER A 278 -11.72 0.01 22.29
CA SER A 278 -10.60 -0.60 21.55
C SER A 278 -10.58 -2.15 21.60
N ALA A 279 -11.38 -2.79 22.46
CA ALA A 279 -11.52 -4.24 22.48
C ALA A 279 -12.52 -4.76 21.43
N GLU A 280 -13.44 -3.91 20.96
CA GLU A 280 -14.54 -4.28 20.08
C GLU A 280 -14.53 -3.48 18.77
N ASP A 281 -13.99 -2.25 18.81
CA ASP A 281 -14.00 -1.30 17.72
C ASP A 281 -12.61 -1.16 17.10
N PHE A 282 -12.59 -0.95 15.77
CA PHE A 282 -11.37 -0.75 15.01
C PHE A 282 -11.39 0.62 14.31
N CYS A 283 -10.21 1.16 14.08
CA CYS A 283 -10.04 2.31 13.19
C CYS A 283 -9.36 1.86 11.89
N ARG A 284 -9.97 2.22 10.76
CA ARG A 284 -9.41 2.02 9.43
C ARG A 284 -9.13 3.38 8.82
N ILE A 285 -7.87 3.70 8.61
CA ILE A 285 -7.41 4.97 8.08
C ILE A 285 -6.95 4.75 6.65
N ARG A 286 -7.64 5.37 5.69
CA ARG A 286 -7.25 5.40 4.29
C ARG A 286 -6.60 6.73 4.00
N PHE A 287 -5.41 6.68 3.45
CA PHE A 287 -4.69 7.85 2.97
C PHE A 287 -4.68 7.87 1.44
N GLU A 288 -4.88 9.05 0.89
CA GLU A 288 -4.66 9.38 -0.50
C GLU A 288 -3.80 10.64 -0.57
N ILE A 289 -2.64 10.55 -1.21
CA ILE A 289 -1.70 11.66 -1.38
C ILE A 289 -1.67 11.99 -2.87
N ASN A 290 -2.30 13.11 -3.25
CA ASN A 290 -2.41 13.49 -4.65
C ASN A 290 -1.05 13.81 -5.27
N SER A 291 -0.15 14.50 -4.53
CA SER A 291 1.22 14.77 -4.93
C SER A 291 2.16 14.53 -3.75
N ALA A 292 2.89 13.44 -3.78
CA ALA A 292 3.97 13.12 -2.86
C ALA A 292 5.30 13.51 -3.52
N HIS A 293 5.94 14.61 -3.08
CA HIS A 293 7.06 15.20 -3.78
C HIS A 293 8.28 15.45 -2.90
N ILE A 294 9.45 15.47 -3.55
CA ILE A 294 10.74 15.85 -2.97
C ILE A 294 11.07 17.24 -3.52
N PRO A 295 10.97 18.33 -2.76
CA PRO A 295 11.10 19.70 -3.27
C PRO A 295 12.42 19.98 -4.00
N SER A 296 13.50 19.31 -3.61
CA SER A 296 14.81 19.46 -4.25
C SER A 296 14.95 18.75 -5.60
N MET A 297 13.97 17.95 -6.01
CA MET A 297 13.98 17.15 -7.25
C MET A 297 12.90 17.57 -8.24
N VAL A 298 11.85 18.23 -7.77
CA VAL A 298 10.78 18.77 -8.61
C VAL A 298 11.13 20.22 -8.92
N ASN A 299 11.50 20.51 -10.16
CA ASN A 299 11.78 21.86 -10.69
C ASN A 299 10.56 22.42 -11.41
#